data_db97c717f01df9bc4a2c8b9d2dcf1d6a
#
_entry.id   db97c717f01df9bc4a2c8b9d2dcf1d6a
#
_cell.length_a   1.000
_cell.length_b   1.000
_cell.length_c   1.000
_cell.angle_alpha   90.00
_cell.angle_beta   90.00
_cell.angle_gamma   90.00
#
_symmetry.space_group_name_H-M   'P 1'
#
loop_
_entity.id
_entity.type
_entity.pdbx_description
1 polymer ?
#
loop_
_entity_poly.entity_id
_entity_poly.type
_entity_poly.pdbx_seq_one_letter_code
_entity_poly.pdbx_strand_id
1 'polypeptide(L)'
;MRKILFFTIVLSFFAFYAHGAELKIAYVDLNKALNESQQGKEAIKVLEDMVKSKQVFIDKKGEEIKKLEGEMEKQASILTPESIKETQNEHEKMLREYQRMVQDNQAEIQKKQSEFMQKIISDLRNLIINIGEEEKYTAIFEIVEGGILYMPKASDLTEKVILKFNETNKSAGTKK
;
A
#
# COMPACT_ATOMS: atom_id res chain seq x y z
N MET A 1 44.35 58.91 -5.27
CA MET A 1 44.03 58.19 -4.05
C MET A 1 42.49 58.12 -3.77
N ARG A 2 41.76 59.25 -3.83
CA ARG A 2 40.28 59.24 -3.58
C ARG A 2 39.45 58.40 -4.55
N LYS A 3 39.85 58.22 -5.82
CA LYS A 3 39.12 57.39 -6.82
C LYS A 3 39.34 55.89 -6.65
N ILE A 4 40.51 55.50 -6.09
CA ILE A 4 40.81 54.07 -5.80
C ILE A 4 40.01 53.59 -4.54
N LEU A 5 39.85 54.50 -3.56
CA LEU A 5 39.06 54.18 -2.36
C LEU A 5 37.58 53.97 -2.64
N PHE A 6 37.02 54.72 -3.61
CA PHE A 6 35.61 54.55 -4.03
C PHE A 6 35.41 53.22 -4.77
N PHE A 7 36.37 52.75 -5.55
CA PHE A 7 36.27 51.50 -6.29
C PHE A 7 36.36 50.25 -5.40
N THR A 8 37.16 50.31 -4.32
CA THR A 8 37.25 49.24 -3.33
C THR A 8 36.01 49.14 -2.45
N ILE A 9 35.31 50.22 -2.14
CA ILE A 9 34.05 50.22 -1.38
C ILE A 9 32.90 49.65 -2.22
N VAL A 10 32.83 49.93 -3.51
CA VAL A 10 31.80 49.36 -4.41
C VAL A 10 32.03 47.90 -4.62
N LEU A 11 33.26 47.40 -4.71
CA LEU A 11 33.57 45.99 -4.89
C LEU A 11 33.23 45.14 -3.63
N SER A 12 33.38 45.72 -2.41
CA SER A 12 33.03 45.04 -1.17
C SER A 12 31.50 44.91 -0.95
N PHE A 13 30.69 45.80 -1.56
CA PHE A 13 29.23 45.68 -1.50
C PHE A 13 28.65 44.53 -2.37
N PHE A 14 29.34 44.11 -3.43
CA PHE A 14 28.95 43.01 -4.28
C PHE A 14 29.26 41.63 -3.68
N ALA A 15 30.17 41.53 -2.72
CA ALA A 15 30.50 40.23 -2.09
C ALA A 15 29.43 39.70 -1.09
N PHE A 16 28.48 40.55 -0.68
CA PHE A 16 27.44 40.15 0.29
C PHE A 16 26.22 39.46 -0.31
N TYR A 17 26.10 39.36 -1.65
CA TYR A 17 24.91 38.78 -2.29
C TYR A 17 25.08 37.33 -2.79
N ALA A 18 26.22 36.71 -2.54
CA ALA A 18 26.39 35.29 -2.80
C ALA A 18 25.81 34.45 -1.63
N HIS A 19 24.55 34.64 -1.29
CA HIS A 19 23.79 33.63 -0.55
C HIS A 19 23.52 32.52 -1.53
N GLY A 20 24.40 31.53 -1.60
CA GLY A 20 24.07 30.26 -2.23
C GLY A 20 22.80 29.73 -1.54
N ALA A 21 21.74 29.51 -2.28
CA ALA A 21 20.55 28.87 -1.75
C ALA A 21 20.98 27.57 -1.06
N GLU A 22 20.81 27.51 0.26
CA GLU A 22 21.11 26.28 1.01
C GLU A 22 20.24 25.15 0.47
N LEU A 23 20.89 24.13 -0.08
CA LEU A 23 20.20 22.97 -0.65
C LEU A 23 19.53 22.18 0.48
N LYS A 24 18.23 22.38 0.65
CA LYS A 24 17.43 21.65 1.64
C LYS A 24 16.98 20.33 1.06
N ILE A 25 17.68 19.26 1.41
CA ILE A 25 17.41 17.89 0.92
C ILE A 25 16.91 17.03 2.07
N ALA A 26 15.91 16.21 1.77
CA ALA A 26 15.31 15.27 2.73
C ALA A 26 15.00 13.92 2.07
N TYR A 27 14.57 12.97 2.89
CA TYR A 27 14.09 11.68 2.42
C TYR A 27 12.85 11.23 3.19
N VAL A 28 12.13 10.29 2.58
CA VAL A 28 10.95 9.63 3.16
C VAL A 28 11.04 8.14 2.86
N ASP A 29 10.70 7.30 3.82
CA ASP A 29 10.42 5.88 3.64
C ASP A 29 8.92 5.71 3.37
N LEU A 30 8.55 5.54 2.09
CA LEU A 30 7.15 5.36 1.68
C LEU A 30 6.56 4.06 2.19
N ASN A 31 7.35 2.99 2.31
CA ASN A 31 6.87 1.72 2.84
C ASN A 31 6.52 1.83 4.33
N LYS A 32 7.37 2.51 5.10
CA LYS A 32 7.09 2.80 6.51
C LYS A 32 5.87 3.71 6.64
N ALA A 33 5.79 4.77 5.84
CA ALA A 33 4.64 5.70 5.85
C ALA A 33 3.33 5.00 5.47
N LEU A 34 3.36 4.09 4.49
CA LEU A 34 2.21 3.26 4.12
C LEU A 34 1.75 2.39 5.31
N ASN A 35 2.67 1.61 5.90
CA ASN A 35 2.31 0.59 6.88
C ASN A 35 1.95 1.18 8.26
N GLU A 36 2.53 2.32 8.64
CA GLU A 36 2.31 2.92 9.95
C GLU A 36 1.22 4.00 9.95
N SER A 37 0.80 4.47 8.78
CA SER A 37 -0.33 5.42 8.69
C SER A 37 -1.66 4.80 9.11
N GLN A 38 -2.59 5.63 9.54
CA GLN A 38 -3.95 5.19 9.89
C GLN A 38 -4.65 4.52 8.70
N GLN A 39 -4.54 5.10 7.50
CA GLN A 39 -5.12 4.53 6.29
C GLN A 39 -4.50 3.19 5.91
N GLY A 40 -3.18 3.04 6.05
CA GLY A 40 -2.51 1.77 5.80
C GLY A 40 -3.00 0.67 6.73
N LYS A 41 -3.09 0.97 8.04
CA LYS A 41 -3.63 0.04 9.04
C LYS A 41 -5.09 -0.34 8.78
N GLU A 42 -5.92 0.63 8.38
CA GLU A 42 -7.31 0.39 8.00
C GLU A 42 -7.42 -0.49 6.74
N ALA A 43 -6.58 -0.24 5.74
CA ALA A 43 -6.54 -1.06 4.53
C ALA A 43 -6.13 -2.51 4.84
N ILE A 44 -5.12 -2.71 5.69
CA ILE A 44 -4.71 -4.04 6.14
C ILE A 44 -5.87 -4.75 6.84
N LYS A 45 -6.55 -4.07 7.76
CA LYS A 45 -7.70 -4.62 8.48
C LYS A 45 -8.83 -5.03 7.53
N VAL A 46 -9.16 -4.19 6.55
CA VAL A 46 -10.18 -4.51 5.54
C VAL A 46 -9.80 -5.75 4.73
N LEU A 47 -8.52 -5.88 4.35
CA LEU A 47 -8.01 -7.07 3.65
C LEU A 47 -8.09 -8.32 4.52
N GLU A 48 -7.70 -8.23 5.79
CA GLU A 48 -7.82 -9.34 6.75
C GLU A 48 -9.27 -9.81 6.93
N ASP A 49 -10.21 -8.88 7.08
CA ASP A 49 -11.62 -9.19 7.22
C ASP A 49 -12.18 -9.82 5.93
N MET A 50 -11.73 -9.35 4.76
CA MET A 50 -12.07 -9.94 3.47
C MET A 50 -11.53 -11.38 3.35
N VAL A 51 -10.27 -11.63 3.73
CA VAL A 51 -9.68 -12.98 3.74
C VAL A 51 -10.47 -13.90 4.64
N LYS A 52 -10.78 -13.48 5.88
CA LYS A 52 -11.58 -14.28 6.83
C LYS A 52 -12.95 -14.62 6.29
N SER A 53 -13.65 -13.61 5.73
CA SER A 53 -14.98 -13.83 5.14
C SER A 53 -14.93 -14.84 3.99
N LYS A 54 -13.97 -14.70 3.08
CA LYS A 54 -13.83 -15.62 1.94
C LYS A 54 -13.44 -17.02 2.38
N GLN A 55 -12.60 -17.16 3.42
CA GLN A 55 -12.22 -18.45 3.96
C GLN A 55 -13.42 -19.25 4.47
N VAL A 56 -14.38 -18.59 5.14
CA VAL A 56 -15.62 -19.26 5.61
C VAL A 56 -16.38 -19.92 4.45
N PHE A 57 -16.48 -19.25 3.30
CA PHE A 57 -17.16 -19.83 2.12
C PHE A 57 -16.38 -21.00 1.50
N ILE A 58 -15.04 -20.87 1.46
CA ILE A 58 -14.15 -21.94 0.97
C ILE A 58 -14.27 -23.17 1.86
N ASP A 59 -14.21 -23.00 3.18
CA ASP A 59 -14.30 -24.07 4.16
C ASP A 59 -15.65 -24.79 4.05
N LYS A 60 -16.75 -24.01 3.98
CA LYS A 60 -18.09 -24.57 3.80
C LYS A 60 -18.20 -25.41 2.54
N LYS A 61 -17.68 -24.92 1.40
CA LYS A 61 -17.70 -25.67 0.14
C LYS A 61 -16.83 -26.93 0.24
N GLY A 62 -15.69 -26.87 0.91
CA GLY A 62 -14.85 -28.02 1.19
C GLY A 62 -15.55 -29.09 2.05
N GLU A 63 -16.33 -28.68 3.06
CA GLU A 63 -17.15 -29.59 3.88
C GLU A 63 -18.27 -30.22 3.07
N GLU A 64 -18.94 -29.49 2.18
CA GLU A 64 -19.96 -30.03 1.27
C GLU A 64 -19.39 -31.13 0.38
N ILE A 65 -18.18 -30.92 -0.18
CA ILE A 65 -17.49 -31.94 -1.01
C ILE A 65 -17.14 -33.15 -0.19
N LYS A 66 -16.55 -33.01 0.99
CA LYS A 66 -16.23 -34.14 1.88
C LYS A 66 -17.48 -34.94 2.29
N LYS A 67 -18.58 -34.25 2.51
CA LYS A 67 -19.85 -34.91 2.83
C LYS A 67 -20.33 -35.77 1.67
N LEU A 68 -20.29 -35.23 0.44
CA LEU A 68 -20.68 -35.99 -0.76
C LEU A 68 -19.74 -37.18 -0.98
N GLU A 69 -18.43 -37.04 -0.79
CA GLU A 69 -17.46 -38.14 -0.83
C GLU A 69 -17.82 -39.25 0.18
N GLY A 70 -18.12 -38.88 1.41
CA GLY A 70 -18.51 -39.85 2.45
C GLY A 70 -19.87 -40.52 2.17
N GLU A 71 -20.79 -39.85 1.51
CA GLU A 71 -22.05 -40.43 1.05
C GLU A 71 -21.84 -41.42 -0.12
N MET A 72 -20.97 -41.05 -1.06
CA MET A 72 -20.59 -41.94 -2.18
C MET A 72 -19.97 -43.24 -1.67
N GLU A 73 -19.03 -43.17 -0.72
CA GLU A 73 -18.40 -44.35 -0.13
C GLU A 73 -19.41 -45.29 0.56
N LYS A 74 -20.32 -44.71 1.35
CA LYS A 74 -21.34 -45.50 2.09
C LYS A 74 -22.37 -46.15 1.18
N GLN A 75 -22.69 -45.54 0.05
CA GLN A 75 -23.74 -45.97 -0.84
C GLN A 75 -23.21 -46.74 -2.06
N ALA A 76 -21.90 -46.89 -2.22
CA ALA A 76 -21.28 -47.54 -3.38
C ALA A 76 -21.78 -48.95 -3.66
N SER A 77 -22.21 -49.69 -2.60
CA SER A 77 -22.76 -51.06 -2.73
C SER A 77 -24.24 -51.13 -2.97
N ILE A 78 -24.96 -50.02 -2.91
CA ILE A 78 -26.44 -50.00 -2.93
C ILE A 78 -26.95 -49.26 -4.17
N LEU A 79 -26.18 -48.34 -4.73
CA LEU A 79 -26.56 -47.49 -5.85
C LEU A 79 -26.50 -48.25 -7.20
N THR A 80 -27.38 -47.83 -8.12
CA THR A 80 -27.30 -48.26 -9.50
C THR A 80 -26.10 -47.67 -10.23
N PRO A 81 -25.58 -48.28 -11.30
CA PRO A 81 -24.49 -47.72 -12.09
C PRO A 81 -24.74 -46.27 -12.59
N GLU A 82 -26.00 -45.98 -12.95
CA GLU A 82 -26.42 -44.63 -13.37
C GLU A 82 -26.28 -43.62 -12.22
N SER A 83 -26.79 -43.97 -11.03
CA SER A 83 -26.73 -43.10 -9.86
C SER A 83 -25.28 -42.85 -9.41
N ILE A 84 -24.42 -43.86 -9.49
CA ILE A 84 -22.99 -43.72 -9.22
C ILE A 84 -22.36 -42.69 -10.17
N LYS A 85 -22.66 -42.83 -11.47
CA LYS A 85 -22.13 -41.90 -12.49
C LYS A 85 -22.63 -40.47 -12.29
N GLU A 86 -23.90 -40.28 -11.95
CA GLU A 86 -24.47 -38.97 -11.66
C GLU A 86 -23.77 -38.32 -10.46
N THR A 87 -23.58 -39.02 -9.35
CA THR A 87 -22.93 -38.52 -8.15
C THR A 87 -21.45 -38.24 -8.40
N GLN A 88 -20.76 -39.05 -9.20
CA GLN A 88 -19.38 -38.77 -9.63
C GLN A 88 -19.28 -37.47 -10.44
N ASN A 89 -20.20 -37.25 -11.38
CA ASN A 89 -20.24 -36.02 -12.18
C ASN A 89 -20.52 -34.81 -11.30
N GLU A 90 -21.41 -34.93 -10.32
CA GLU A 90 -21.68 -33.86 -9.36
C GLU A 90 -20.44 -33.55 -8.51
N HIS A 91 -19.77 -34.54 -7.97
CA HIS A 91 -18.55 -34.40 -7.21
C HIS A 91 -17.44 -33.69 -8.03
N GLU A 92 -17.21 -34.14 -9.26
CA GLU A 92 -16.24 -33.47 -10.15
C GLU A 92 -16.61 -32.02 -10.45
N LYS A 93 -17.91 -31.74 -10.63
CA LYS A 93 -18.38 -30.36 -10.82
C LYS A 93 -18.10 -29.51 -9.56
N MET A 94 -18.41 -30.04 -8.37
CA MET A 94 -18.14 -29.33 -7.12
C MET A 94 -16.65 -29.07 -6.90
N LEU A 95 -15.78 -30.02 -7.25
CA LEU A 95 -14.32 -29.82 -7.19
C LEU A 95 -13.85 -28.68 -8.12
N ARG A 96 -14.35 -28.66 -9.36
CA ARG A 96 -14.00 -27.58 -10.30
C ARG A 96 -14.48 -26.22 -9.81
N GLU A 97 -15.70 -26.15 -9.26
CA GLU A 97 -16.25 -24.93 -8.67
C GLU A 97 -15.43 -24.46 -7.46
N TYR A 98 -15.01 -25.40 -6.60
CA TYR A 98 -14.15 -25.11 -5.46
C TYR A 98 -12.80 -24.54 -5.89
N GLN A 99 -12.12 -25.18 -6.82
CA GLN A 99 -10.84 -24.73 -7.35
C GLN A 99 -10.95 -23.32 -7.95
N ARG A 100 -12.00 -23.08 -8.73
CA ARG A 100 -12.27 -21.77 -9.31
C ARG A 100 -12.52 -20.73 -8.22
N MET A 101 -13.35 -21.05 -7.22
CA MET A 101 -13.64 -20.15 -6.09
C MET A 101 -12.36 -19.74 -5.35
N VAL A 102 -11.44 -20.68 -5.09
CA VAL A 102 -10.14 -20.39 -4.45
C VAL A 102 -9.32 -19.44 -5.30
N GLN A 103 -9.21 -19.69 -6.60
CA GLN A 103 -8.44 -18.85 -7.52
C GLN A 103 -9.04 -17.44 -7.66
N ASP A 104 -10.36 -17.35 -7.86
CA ASP A 104 -11.06 -16.08 -7.99
C ASP A 104 -10.93 -15.23 -6.71
N ASN A 105 -11.07 -15.86 -5.53
CA ASN A 105 -10.90 -15.20 -4.24
C ASN A 105 -9.47 -14.68 -4.05
N GLN A 106 -8.46 -15.46 -4.41
CA GLN A 106 -7.07 -15.04 -4.32
C GLN A 106 -6.77 -13.85 -5.26
N ALA A 107 -7.27 -13.93 -6.49
CA ALA A 107 -7.12 -12.84 -7.47
C ALA A 107 -7.79 -11.54 -6.99
N GLU A 108 -8.99 -11.66 -6.41
CA GLU A 108 -9.72 -10.50 -5.88
C GLU A 108 -9.00 -9.85 -4.70
N ILE A 109 -8.45 -10.65 -3.75
CA ILE A 109 -7.66 -10.15 -2.62
C ILE A 109 -6.41 -9.42 -3.13
N GLN A 110 -5.66 -10.01 -4.07
CA GLN A 110 -4.47 -9.38 -4.65
C GLN A 110 -4.81 -8.07 -5.37
N LYS A 111 -5.91 -8.05 -6.12
CA LYS A 111 -6.39 -6.84 -6.78
C LYS A 111 -6.71 -5.75 -5.77
N LYS A 112 -7.44 -6.06 -4.70
CA LYS A 112 -7.78 -5.10 -3.65
C LYS A 112 -6.55 -4.59 -2.92
N GLN A 113 -5.60 -5.46 -2.61
CA GLN A 113 -4.32 -5.06 -2.02
C GLN A 113 -3.58 -4.06 -2.90
N SER A 114 -3.48 -4.34 -4.21
CA SER A 114 -2.83 -3.43 -5.16
C SER A 114 -3.57 -2.08 -5.27
N GLU A 115 -4.91 -2.09 -5.32
CA GLU A 115 -5.72 -0.87 -5.35
C GLU A 115 -5.48 0.01 -4.11
N PHE A 116 -5.47 -0.58 -2.91
CA PHE A 116 -5.21 0.15 -1.67
C PHE A 116 -3.78 0.72 -1.62
N MET A 117 -2.78 -0.10 -1.96
CA MET A 117 -1.39 0.34 -1.98
C MET A 117 -1.19 1.51 -2.95
N GLN A 118 -1.68 1.38 -4.20
CA GLN A 118 -1.54 2.42 -5.20
C GLN A 118 -2.21 3.72 -4.77
N LYS A 119 -3.42 3.62 -4.19
CA LYS A 119 -4.14 4.79 -3.71
C LYS A 119 -3.38 5.50 -2.59
N ILE A 120 -2.97 4.76 -1.55
CA ILE A 120 -2.28 5.34 -0.39
C ILE A 120 -0.93 5.94 -0.79
N ILE A 121 -0.15 5.25 -1.64
CA ILE A 121 1.13 5.77 -2.14
C ILE A 121 0.92 7.04 -2.97
N SER A 122 -0.13 7.09 -3.81
CA SER A 122 -0.47 8.30 -4.56
C SER A 122 -0.81 9.48 -3.63
N ASP A 123 -1.63 9.23 -2.61
CA ASP A 123 -2.03 10.25 -1.63
C ASP A 123 -0.82 10.74 -0.81
N LEU A 124 0.08 9.81 -0.39
CA LEU A 124 1.35 10.14 0.28
C LEU A 124 2.26 10.99 -0.61
N ARG A 125 2.42 10.64 -1.89
CA ARG A 125 3.24 11.42 -2.83
C ARG A 125 2.71 12.84 -2.98
N ASN A 126 1.41 13.02 -3.13
CA ASN A 126 0.79 14.34 -3.20
C ASN A 126 1.06 15.17 -1.93
N LEU A 127 0.93 14.54 -0.76
CA LEU A 127 1.25 15.19 0.51
C LEU A 127 2.73 15.59 0.60
N ILE A 128 3.65 14.72 0.16
CA ILE A 128 5.09 14.99 0.17
C ILE A 128 5.44 16.15 -0.77
N ILE A 129 4.81 16.22 -1.94
CA ILE A 129 4.97 17.35 -2.87
C ILE A 129 4.55 18.65 -2.18
N ASN A 130 3.37 18.68 -1.55
CA ASN A 130 2.90 19.86 -0.83
C ASN A 130 3.86 20.27 0.31
N ILE A 131 4.38 19.30 1.08
CA ILE A 131 5.40 19.58 2.11
C ILE A 131 6.67 20.16 1.48
N GLY A 132 7.09 19.62 0.34
CA GLY A 132 8.25 20.09 -0.40
C GLY A 132 8.13 21.56 -0.81
N GLU A 133 6.99 21.93 -1.37
CA GLU A 133 6.68 23.30 -1.80
C GLU A 133 6.55 24.27 -0.61
N GLU A 134 5.73 23.92 0.38
CA GLU A 134 5.49 24.74 1.58
C GLU A 134 6.77 25.04 2.35
N GLU A 135 7.63 24.04 2.51
CA GLU A 135 8.83 24.14 3.33
C GLU A 135 10.11 24.40 2.54
N LYS A 136 9.95 24.62 1.23
CA LYS A 136 11.05 25.00 0.29
C LYS A 136 12.17 23.96 0.26
N TYR A 137 11.83 22.66 0.24
CA TYR A 137 12.82 21.63 -0.02
C TYR A 137 13.27 21.68 -1.47
N THR A 138 14.58 21.54 -1.68
CA THR A 138 15.17 21.45 -3.02
C THR A 138 14.85 20.08 -3.66
N ALA A 139 14.89 19.02 -2.84
CA ALA A 139 14.52 17.67 -3.23
C ALA A 139 14.10 16.85 -2.00
N ILE A 140 13.14 15.93 -2.21
CA ILE A 140 12.77 14.89 -1.25
C ILE A 140 12.87 13.56 -1.99
N PHE A 141 13.67 12.64 -1.45
CA PHE A 141 13.93 11.34 -2.05
C PHE A 141 13.15 10.24 -1.34
N GLU A 142 12.78 9.22 -2.09
CA GLU A 142 12.35 7.94 -1.49
C GLU A 142 13.62 7.12 -1.15
N ILE A 143 13.75 6.66 0.11
CA ILE A 143 15.01 6.09 0.57
C ILE A 143 15.23 4.64 0.10
N VAL A 144 14.17 3.84 0.00
CA VAL A 144 14.26 2.41 -0.32
C VAL A 144 14.39 2.20 -1.83
N GLU A 145 13.45 2.74 -2.62
CA GLU A 145 13.42 2.59 -4.08
C GLU A 145 14.41 3.54 -4.77
N GLY A 146 14.77 4.66 -4.12
CA GLY A 146 15.68 5.66 -4.65
C GLY A 146 17.15 5.26 -4.67
N GLY A 147 17.50 4.07 -4.13
CA GLY A 147 18.88 3.57 -4.09
C GLY A 147 19.82 4.40 -3.19
N ILE A 148 19.29 5.14 -2.24
CA ILE A 148 20.06 5.99 -1.33
C ILE A 148 20.64 5.12 -0.20
N LEU A 149 21.97 5.05 -0.14
CA LEU A 149 22.67 4.24 0.87
C LEU A 149 22.84 4.96 2.21
N TYR A 150 22.90 6.29 2.19
CA TYR A 150 23.11 7.10 3.39
C TYR A 150 22.51 8.48 3.28
N MET A 151 21.78 8.88 4.30
CA MET A 151 21.34 10.26 4.56
C MET A 151 21.35 10.51 6.06
N PRO A 152 21.67 11.74 6.52
CA PRO A 152 21.58 12.08 7.92
C PRO A 152 20.15 11.90 8.45
N LYS A 153 20.01 11.32 9.65
CA LYS A 153 18.70 11.13 10.28
C LYS A 153 17.90 12.42 10.47
N ALA A 154 18.58 13.55 10.59
CA ALA A 154 17.93 14.86 10.67
C ALA A 154 17.18 15.26 9.38
N SER A 155 17.46 14.59 8.26
CA SER A 155 16.78 14.80 6.97
C SER A 155 15.59 13.83 6.76
N ASP A 156 15.27 12.99 7.74
CA ASP A 156 14.15 12.04 7.68
C ASP A 156 12.82 12.74 7.94
N LEU A 157 11.95 12.75 6.95
CA LEU A 157 10.59 13.31 7.03
C LEU A 157 9.51 12.24 7.27
N THR A 158 9.86 10.98 7.37
CA THR A 158 8.89 9.87 7.40
C THR A 158 7.83 10.05 8.49
N GLU A 159 8.25 10.31 9.73
CA GLU A 159 7.32 10.52 10.85
C GLU A 159 6.43 11.76 10.64
N LYS A 160 6.99 12.84 10.11
CA LYS A 160 6.25 14.06 9.80
C LYS A 160 5.19 13.82 8.74
N VAL A 161 5.54 13.05 7.70
CA VAL A 161 4.62 12.65 6.62
C VAL A 161 3.49 11.80 7.20
N ILE A 162 3.79 10.81 8.06
CA ILE A 162 2.78 9.97 8.71
C ILE A 162 1.80 10.81 9.53
N LEU A 163 2.33 11.74 10.35
CA LEU A 163 1.49 12.61 11.19
C LEU A 163 0.56 13.49 10.35
N LYS A 164 1.12 14.22 9.37
CA LYS A 164 0.32 15.08 8.47
C LYS A 164 -0.70 14.27 7.66
N PHE A 165 -0.34 13.08 7.21
CA PHE A 165 -1.23 12.19 6.48
C PHE A 165 -2.43 11.73 7.31
N ASN A 166 -2.18 11.40 8.57
CA ASN A 166 -3.24 11.02 9.51
C ASN A 166 -4.17 12.19 9.85
N GLU A 167 -3.65 13.44 9.88
CA GLU A 167 -4.45 14.65 10.14
C GLU A 167 -5.39 14.99 8.97
N THR A 168 -4.87 14.95 7.73
CA THR A 168 -5.67 15.23 6.53
C THR A 168 -6.85 14.30 6.38
N ASN A 169 -6.70 13.05 6.77
CA ASN A 169 -7.76 12.04 6.68
C ASN A 169 -8.83 12.18 7.76
N LYS A 170 -8.47 12.63 8.97
CA LYS A 170 -9.47 12.97 10.01
C LYS A 170 -10.40 14.10 9.55
N SER A 171 -9.85 15.08 8.85
CA SER A 171 -10.61 16.22 8.33
C SER A 171 -11.56 15.86 7.17
N ALA A 172 -11.21 14.86 6.36
CA ALA A 172 -12.04 14.37 5.27
C ALA A 172 -13.20 13.47 5.77
N GLY A 173 -13.00 12.72 6.84
CA GLY A 173 -14.02 11.85 7.46
C GLY A 173 -15.11 12.61 8.24
N THR A 174 -14.87 13.86 8.63
CA THR A 174 -15.82 14.68 9.41
C THR A 174 -16.75 15.51 8.53
N LYS A 175 -16.61 15.46 7.20
CA LYS A 175 -17.42 16.22 6.22
C LYS A 175 -18.47 15.36 5.47
N LYS A 176 -18.84 14.19 5.99
CA LYS A 176 -19.94 13.38 5.42
C LYS A 176 -21.12 13.35 6.37
#